data_26f9d8eaf133839c52db1bb228d092c8
#
_entry.id   26f9d8eaf133839c52db1bb228d092c8
#
_cell.length_a   1.000
_cell.length_b   1.000
_cell.length_c   1.000
_cell.angle_alpha   90.00
_cell.angle_beta   90.00
_cell.angle_gamma   90.00
#
_symmetry.space_group_name_H-M   'P 1'
#
loop_
_entity.id
_entity.type
_entity.pdbx_description
1 polymer ?
#
loop_
_entity_poly.entity_id
_entity_poly.type
_entity_poly.pdbx_seq_one_letter_code
_entity_poly.pdbx_strand_id
1 'polypeptide(L)'
;DRMLSETAILAAERIEQELTAYKNVAMDTGCIPQLSDASVSVEEKRAVIDERVSMHGFQRGNIVGPDGISIFDGNDYSTREYVQQAMQGNVYVSEPLVSKITGELSIMVAAPIYADGARSSQVAGVVYFVPPETFLNDIVSSIKVSENCPAYMINKSGDTIADTSLETITTQNIEREAQSNTSLKGLAAIHAEMRQGKSGFNGYNASDGPRYTAYAPVDGTDGWSVAVTAMKKDYLADTYFGMLLNVLVVIAASLASIVVALKLSSNISVP
;
A
#
# COMPACT_ATOMS: atom_id res chain seq x y z
N ASP A 1 -13.24 -15.87 3.23
CA ASP A 1 -13.34 -14.41 3.30
C ASP A 1 -12.50 -13.83 4.43
N ARG A 2 -12.53 -14.40 5.64
CA ARG A 2 -11.84 -13.85 6.81
C ARG A 2 -10.32 -13.67 6.59
N MET A 3 -9.61 -14.67 6.12
CA MET A 3 -8.16 -14.62 5.91
C MET A 3 -7.74 -13.50 4.93
N LEU A 4 -8.40 -13.40 3.77
CA LEU A 4 -8.12 -12.35 2.80
C LEU A 4 -8.43 -10.95 3.35
N SER A 5 -9.56 -10.81 4.06
CA SER A 5 -9.94 -9.53 4.67
C SER A 5 -8.94 -9.09 5.75
N GLU A 6 -8.52 -10.01 6.63
CA GLU A 6 -7.48 -9.74 7.62
C GLU A 6 -6.15 -9.38 6.95
N THR A 7 -5.78 -10.06 5.87
CA THR A 7 -4.56 -9.73 5.10
C THR A 7 -4.62 -8.33 4.48
N ALA A 8 -5.77 -7.93 3.92
CA ALA A 8 -5.93 -6.59 3.36
C ALA A 8 -5.84 -5.49 4.44
N ILE A 9 -6.45 -5.71 5.60
CA ILE A 9 -6.38 -4.79 6.74
C ILE A 9 -4.93 -4.66 7.24
N LEU A 10 -4.25 -5.78 7.48
CA LEU A 10 -2.84 -5.78 7.92
C LEU A 10 -1.92 -5.12 6.89
N ALA A 11 -2.20 -5.27 5.60
CA ALA A 11 -1.48 -4.58 4.54
C ALA A 11 -1.67 -3.07 4.63
N ALA A 12 -2.91 -2.61 4.80
CA ALA A 12 -3.23 -1.19 4.95
C ALA A 12 -2.55 -0.59 6.19
N GLU A 13 -2.63 -1.26 7.34
CA GLU A 13 -1.98 -0.83 8.59
C GLU A 13 -0.45 -0.77 8.45
N ARG A 14 0.17 -1.73 7.76
CA ARG A 14 1.61 -1.70 7.51
C ARG A 14 2.02 -0.51 6.66
N ILE A 15 1.28 -0.23 5.58
CA ILE A 15 1.54 0.94 4.72
C ILE A 15 1.38 2.23 5.51
N GLU A 16 0.31 2.35 6.30
CA GLU A 16 0.07 3.50 7.18
C GLU A 16 1.22 3.72 8.17
N GLN A 17 1.71 2.66 8.81
CA GLN A 17 2.83 2.73 9.76
C GLN A 17 4.12 3.22 9.10
N GLU A 18 4.47 2.70 7.92
CA GLU A 18 5.64 3.13 7.16
C GLU A 18 5.52 4.60 6.73
N LEU A 19 4.36 5.01 6.21
CA LEU A 19 4.10 6.40 5.83
C LEU A 19 4.13 7.33 7.04
N THR A 20 3.61 6.89 8.18
CA THR A 20 3.62 7.66 9.43
C THR A 20 5.05 7.85 9.93
N ALA A 21 5.91 6.83 9.83
CA ALA A 21 7.32 6.96 10.18
C ALA A 21 8.01 8.02 9.31
N TYR A 22 7.82 7.99 8.00
CA TYR A 22 8.38 9.00 7.09
C TYR A 22 7.83 10.41 7.34
N LYS A 23 6.52 10.55 7.58
CA LYS A 23 5.88 11.82 7.94
C LYS A 23 6.49 12.43 9.22
N ASN A 24 6.71 11.60 10.23
CA ASN A 24 7.30 12.04 11.51
C ASN A 24 8.72 12.56 11.30
N VAL A 25 9.54 11.86 10.53
CA VAL A 25 10.90 12.33 10.21
C VAL A 25 10.87 13.66 9.45
N ALA A 26 9.99 13.80 8.46
CA ALA A 26 9.87 15.05 7.71
C ALA A 26 9.42 16.20 8.62
N MET A 27 8.42 15.96 9.47
CA MET A 27 7.90 16.97 10.41
C MET A 27 8.93 17.37 11.47
N ASP A 28 9.63 16.41 12.06
CA ASP A 28 10.67 16.69 13.06
C ASP A 28 11.85 17.44 12.42
N THR A 29 12.18 17.12 11.18
CA THR A 29 13.20 17.86 10.42
C THR A 29 12.76 19.31 10.17
N GLY A 30 11.50 19.54 9.80
CA GLY A 30 10.94 20.89 9.61
C GLY A 30 10.94 21.77 10.85
N CYS A 31 11.08 21.15 12.05
CA CYS A 31 11.22 21.83 13.33
C CYS A 31 12.68 22.14 13.72
N ILE A 32 13.66 21.89 12.85
CA ILE A 32 15.07 22.24 13.12
C ILE A 32 15.29 23.73 12.84
N PRO A 33 15.62 24.56 13.86
CA PRO A 33 15.72 26.02 13.68
C PRO A 33 16.74 26.44 12.60
N GLN A 34 17.84 25.70 12.46
CA GLN A 34 18.87 25.95 11.45
C GLN A 34 18.34 25.98 10.02
N LEU A 35 17.24 25.24 9.71
CA LEU A 35 16.71 25.17 8.34
C LEU A 35 15.99 26.46 7.92
N SER A 36 15.40 27.19 8.88
CA SER A 36 14.73 28.48 8.66
C SER A 36 15.67 29.68 8.85
N ASP A 37 16.82 29.51 9.53
CA ASP A 37 17.75 30.59 9.81
C ASP A 37 18.50 31.05 8.54
N ALA A 38 18.35 32.31 8.16
CA ALA A 38 18.98 32.88 7.00
C ALA A 38 20.52 33.07 7.15
N SER A 39 21.05 33.01 8.38
CA SER A 39 22.49 33.09 8.65
C SER A 39 23.22 31.77 8.45
N VAL A 40 22.49 30.65 8.41
CA VAL A 40 23.03 29.31 8.17
C VAL A 40 23.22 29.09 6.67
N SER A 41 24.41 28.68 6.28
CA SER A 41 24.74 28.45 4.87
C SER A 41 23.93 27.29 4.25
N VAL A 42 23.82 27.29 2.92
CA VAL A 42 23.14 26.21 2.17
C VAL A 42 23.84 24.89 2.37
N GLU A 43 25.18 24.89 2.48
CA GLU A 43 25.99 23.69 2.73
C GLU A 43 25.70 23.07 4.10
N GLU A 44 25.57 23.90 5.13
CA GLU A 44 25.21 23.43 6.47
C GLU A 44 23.79 22.86 6.53
N LYS A 45 22.83 23.53 5.87
CA LYS A 45 21.46 23.01 5.73
C LYS A 45 21.44 21.69 4.96
N ARG A 46 22.24 21.57 3.91
CA ARG A 46 22.38 20.32 3.15
C ARG A 46 22.92 19.20 4.03
N ALA A 47 23.95 19.47 4.85
CA ALA A 47 24.50 18.47 5.76
C ALA A 47 23.44 17.90 6.73
N VAL A 48 22.55 18.76 7.26
CA VAL A 48 21.42 18.32 8.09
C VAL A 48 20.48 17.39 7.32
N ILE A 49 20.15 17.73 6.07
CA ILE A 49 19.25 16.91 5.25
C ILE A 49 19.92 15.56 4.89
N ASP A 50 21.19 15.58 4.49
CA ASP A 50 21.95 14.38 4.12
C ASP A 50 22.10 13.43 5.32
N GLU A 51 22.28 13.96 6.54
CA GLU A 51 22.27 13.17 7.77
C GLU A 51 20.91 12.46 7.95
N ARG A 52 19.78 13.17 7.80
CA ARG A 52 18.45 12.60 7.89
C ARG A 52 18.20 11.54 6.83
N VAL A 53 18.62 11.80 5.59
CA VAL A 53 18.56 10.84 4.48
C VAL A 53 19.29 9.55 4.85
N SER A 54 20.53 9.65 5.33
CA SER A 54 21.34 8.50 5.70
C SER A 54 20.76 7.72 6.89
N MET A 55 20.31 8.42 7.93
CA MET A 55 19.78 7.81 9.16
C MET A 55 18.47 7.05 8.94
N HIS A 56 17.61 7.53 8.04
CA HIS A 56 16.26 7.01 7.86
C HIS A 56 16.03 6.27 6.55
N GLY A 57 17.10 6.05 5.77
CA GLY A 57 17.04 5.25 4.54
C GLY A 57 16.27 5.91 3.39
N PHE A 58 16.17 7.24 3.38
CA PHE A 58 15.65 7.95 2.22
C PHE A 58 16.66 7.90 1.06
N GLN A 59 16.19 8.06 -0.16
CA GLN A 59 17.07 8.21 -1.32
C GLN A 59 17.67 9.60 -1.40
N ARG A 60 16.88 10.62 -1.05
CA ARG A 60 17.29 12.02 -1.05
C ARG A 60 16.34 12.90 -0.22
N GLY A 61 16.80 14.07 0.10
CA GLY A 61 15.99 15.13 0.70
C GLY A 61 16.27 16.48 0.03
N ASN A 62 15.35 17.42 0.19
CA ASN A 62 15.48 18.75 -0.39
C ASN A 62 14.79 19.79 0.49
N ILE A 63 15.19 21.04 0.32
CA ILE A 63 14.54 22.21 0.92
C ILE A 63 14.04 23.13 -0.20
N VAL A 64 12.78 23.53 -0.08
CA VAL A 64 12.13 24.50 -0.97
C VAL A 64 11.83 25.75 -0.18
N GLY A 65 12.26 26.89 -0.71
CA GLY A 65 12.01 28.21 -0.10
C GLY A 65 10.55 28.63 -0.17
N PRO A 66 10.19 29.74 0.49
CA PRO A 66 8.82 30.25 0.49
C PRO A 66 8.35 30.72 -0.90
N ASP A 67 9.25 30.93 -1.83
CA ASP A 67 9.00 31.24 -3.24
C ASP A 67 8.73 30.00 -4.10
N GLY A 68 8.83 28.81 -3.53
CA GLY A 68 8.68 27.54 -4.25
C GLY A 68 9.95 27.07 -4.96
N ILE A 69 11.07 27.78 -4.80
CA ILE A 69 12.35 27.42 -5.42
C ILE A 69 13.19 26.58 -4.45
N SER A 70 13.77 25.49 -4.94
CA SER A 70 14.72 24.71 -4.16
C SER A 70 16.02 25.44 -3.94
N ILE A 71 16.49 25.48 -2.69
CA ILE A 71 17.79 26.08 -2.36
C ILE A 71 18.96 25.17 -2.72
N PHE A 72 18.71 23.89 -3.07
CA PHE A 72 19.75 22.91 -3.39
C PHE A 72 19.98 22.71 -4.88
N ASP A 73 18.93 22.73 -5.70
CA ASP A 73 19.01 22.46 -7.13
C ASP A 73 18.50 23.60 -8.01
N GLY A 74 17.90 24.65 -7.40
CA GLY A 74 17.38 25.82 -8.10
C GLY A 74 16.10 25.58 -8.92
N ASN A 75 15.53 24.38 -8.86
CA ASN A 75 14.31 24.07 -9.58
C ASN A 75 13.07 24.70 -8.91
N ASP A 76 12.10 25.05 -9.74
CA ASP A 76 10.78 25.51 -9.29
C ASP A 76 9.87 24.32 -8.98
N TYR A 77 9.43 24.23 -7.73
CA TYR A 77 8.49 23.24 -7.21
C TYR A 77 7.15 23.85 -6.77
N SER A 78 6.93 25.15 -7.00
CA SER A 78 5.75 25.89 -6.53
C SER A 78 4.41 25.28 -6.98
N THR A 79 4.39 24.62 -8.13
CA THR A 79 3.21 23.94 -8.69
C THR A 79 3.00 22.51 -8.17
N ARG A 80 3.93 22.00 -7.38
CA ARG A 80 3.82 20.63 -6.84
C ARG A 80 2.88 20.60 -5.63
N GLU A 81 1.91 19.70 -5.66
CA GLU A 81 0.89 19.62 -4.61
C GLU A 81 1.51 19.41 -3.22
N TYR A 82 2.52 18.54 -3.09
CA TYR A 82 3.19 18.29 -1.82
C TYR A 82 3.89 19.55 -1.25
N VAL A 83 4.36 20.45 -2.10
CA VAL A 83 4.92 21.76 -1.67
C VAL A 83 3.79 22.68 -1.24
N GLN A 84 2.70 22.77 -2.01
CA GLN A 84 1.56 23.62 -1.69
C GLN A 84 0.91 23.20 -0.36
N GLN A 85 0.73 21.90 -0.12
CA GLN A 85 0.19 21.37 1.13
C GLN A 85 1.12 21.69 2.32
N ALA A 86 2.42 21.49 2.16
CA ALA A 86 3.38 21.77 3.23
C ALA A 86 3.47 23.27 3.52
N MET A 87 3.37 24.15 2.52
CA MET A 87 3.29 25.61 2.73
C MET A 87 2.04 26.02 3.52
N GLN A 88 0.97 25.24 3.47
CA GLN A 88 -0.25 25.45 4.27
C GLN A 88 -0.13 24.90 5.70
N GLY A 89 1.02 24.30 6.07
CA GLY A 89 1.25 23.71 7.39
C GLY A 89 0.93 22.22 7.49
N ASN A 90 0.57 21.55 6.38
CA ASN A 90 0.23 20.15 6.36
C ASN A 90 1.46 19.27 6.11
N VAL A 91 1.54 18.12 6.79
CA VAL A 91 2.47 17.06 6.39
C VAL A 91 1.78 16.21 5.33
N TYR A 92 2.41 16.07 4.18
CA TYR A 92 1.77 15.49 3.00
C TYR A 92 2.63 14.42 2.33
N VAL A 93 1.99 13.34 1.89
CA VAL A 93 2.60 12.31 1.06
C VAL A 93 2.01 12.43 -0.34
N SER A 94 2.86 12.61 -1.33
CA SER A 94 2.40 12.66 -2.72
C SER A 94 2.01 11.28 -3.23
N GLU A 95 1.10 11.24 -4.19
CA GLU A 95 0.99 10.08 -5.08
C GLU A 95 2.32 9.88 -5.85
N PRO A 96 2.55 8.68 -6.43
CA PRO A 96 3.68 8.48 -7.32
C PRO A 96 3.67 9.51 -8.44
N LEU A 97 4.76 10.21 -8.61
CA LEU A 97 4.94 11.28 -9.61
C LEU A 97 6.34 11.23 -10.23
N VAL A 98 6.46 11.78 -11.43
CA VAL A 98 7.77 11.87 -12.09
C VAL A 98 8.63 12.93 -11.40
N SER A 99 9.78 12.50 -10.89
CA SER A 99 10.77 13.36 -10.23
C SER A 99 11.37 14.35 -11.23
N LYS A 100 11.47 15.62 -10.84
CA LYS A 100 12.20 16.63 -11.63
C LYS A 100 13.72 16.44 -11.60
N ILE A 101 14.24 15.66 -10.64
CA ILE A 101 15.67 15.43 -10.47
C ILE A 101 16.12 14.19 -11.28
N THR A 102 15.44 13.06 -11.12
CA THR A 102 15.86 11.78 -11.72
C THR A 102 15.08 11.43 -12.99
N GLY A 103 13.88 11.98 -13.19
CA GLY A 103 12.95 11.56 -14.23
C GLY A 103 12.23 10.25 -13.93
N GLU A 104 12.49 9.65 -12.78
CA GLU A 104 11.89 8.38 -12.34
C GLU A 104 10.63 8.63 -11.49
N LEU A 105 9.81 7.59 -11.38
CA LEU A 105 8.61 7.64 -10.56
C LEU A 105 8.98 7.58 -9.08
N SER A 106 8.56 8.57 -8.31
CA SER A 106 8.92 8.70 -6.90
C SER A 106 7.76 9.25 -6.08
N ILE A 107 7.74 8.94 -4.80
CA ILE A 107 6.83 9.53 -3.80
C ILE A 107 7.61 10.55 -2.99
N MET A 108 6.98 11.69 -2.70
CA MET A 108 7.54 12.74 -1.85
C MET A 108 6.79 12.80 -0.54
N VAL A 109 7.54 12.83 0.56
CA VAL A 109 7.01 13.09 1.90
C VAL A 109 7.47 14.48 2.31
N ALA A 110 6.54 15.43 2.37
CA ALA A 110 6.83 16.82 2.61
C ALA A 110 6.26 17.31 3.94
N ALA A 111 6.99 18.22 4.58
CA ALA A 111 6.56 18.90 5.78
C ALA A 111 6.94 20.37 5.75
N PRO A 112 6.20 21.24 6.47
CA PRO A 112 6.57 22.64 6.63
C PRO A 112 7.89 22.77 7.40
N ILE A 113 8.73 23.73 7.00
CA ILE A 113 9.82 24.26 7.82
C ILE A 113 9.25 25.45 8.57
N TYR A 114 9.27 25.39 9.90
CA TYR A 114 8.76 26.46 10.75
C TYR A 114 9.84 27.47 11.12
N ALA A 115 9.47 28.74 11.12
CA ALA A 115 10.34 29.79 11.64
C ALA A 115 10.73 29.45 13.08
N ASP A 116 12.00 29.59 13.41
CA ASP A 116 12.57 29.28 14.73
C ASP A 116 12.30 27.82 15.21
N GLY A 117 11.91 26.91 14.32
CA GLY A 117 11.63 25.52 14.61
C GLY A 117 10.33 25.25 15.40
N ALA A 118 9.51 26.27 15.65
CA ALA A 118 8.30 26.14 16.43
C ALA A 118 7.07 25.89 15.54
N ARG A 119 6.34 24.79 15.76
CA ARG A 119 5.12 24.42 14.98
C ARG A 119 4.00 25.49 15.01
N SER A 120 4.03 26.39 15.98
CA SER A 120 3.08 27.51 16.07
C SER A 120 3.54 28.76 15.30
N SER A 121 4.73 28.73 14.72
CA SER A 121 5.29 29.86 13.99
C SER A 121 4.90 29.83 12.50
N GLN A 122 5.27 30.87 11.77
CA GLN A 122 5.05 30.95 10.34
C GLN A 122 5.83 29.86 9.59
N VAL A 123 5.25 29.33 8.53
CA VAL A 123 5.94 28.43 7.61
C VAL A 123 6.95 29.25 6.80
N ALA A 124 8.22 28.89 6.91
CA ALA A 124 9.36 29.56 6.26
C ALA A 124 9.83 28.84 4.98
N GLY A 125 9.35 27.63 4.74
CA GLY A 125 9.68 26.81 3.61
C GLY A 125 9.16 25.40 3.74
N VAL A 126 9.64 24.50 2.91
CA VAL A 126 9.24 23.09 2.90
C VAL A 126 10.48 22.20 2.87
N VAL A 127 10.51 21.20 3.73
CA VAL A 127 11.41 20.06 3.58
C VAL A 127 10.64 18.91 2.95
N TYR A 128 11.25 18.21 2.00
CA TYR A 128 10.71 16.93 1.54
C TYR A 128 11.79 15.87 1.43
N PHE A 129 11.37 14.63 1.64
CA PHE A 129 12.18 13.44 1.49
C PHE A 129 11.57 12.51 0.45
N VAL A 130 12.43 11.73 -0.19
CA VAL A 130 12.03 10.69 -1.14
C VAL A 130 12.36 9.34 -0.52
N PRO A 131 11.33 8.58 -0.09
CA PRO A 131 11.51 7.17 0.31
C PRO A 131 12.11 6.34 -0.83
N PRO A 132 12.58 5.11 -0.56
CA PRO A 132 12.96 4.19 -1.61
C PRO A 132 11.82 4.05 -2.63
N GLU A 133 12.13 4.12 -3.93
CA GLU A 133 11.12 4.11 -5.01
C GLU A 133 10.26 2.85 -5.00
N THR A 134 10.82 1.75 -4.49
CA THR A 134 10.18 0.45 -4.45
C THR A 134 9.35 0.21 -3.20
N PHE A 135 9.38 1.11 -2.19
CA PHE A 135 8.84 0.75 -0.87
C PHE A 135 7.37 0.31 -0.87
N LEU A 136 6.47 0.98 -1.61
CA LEU A 136 5.08 0.53 -1.76
C LEU A 136 4.99 -0.79 -2.53
N ASN A 137 5.75 -0.91 -3.61
CA ASN A 137 5.78 -2.12 -4.42
C ASN A 137 6.38 -3.30 -3.65
N ASP A 138 7.38 -3.07 -2.79
CA ASP A 138 7.97 -4.09 -1.93
C ASP A 138 6.93 -4.61 -0.92
N ILE A 139 6.12 -3.71 -0.35
CA ILE A 139 5.04 -4.12 0.54
C ILE A 139 4.02 -4.95 -0.21
N VAL A 140 3.44 -4.44 -1.31
CA VAL A 140 2.41 -5.17 -2.06
C VAL A 140 2.93 -6.47 -2.66
N SER A 141 4.18 -6.52 -3.11
CA SER A 141 4.84 -7.73 -3.63
C SER A 141 5.12 -8.78 -2.56
N SER A 142 5.29 -8.36 -1.30
CA SER A 142 5.49 -9.29 -0.17
C SER A 142 4.19 -10.01 0.23
N ILE A 143 3.04 -9.49 -0.18
CA ILE A 143 1.71 -10.03 0.14
C ILE A 143 1.31 -10.99 -0.97
N LYS A 144 1.55 -12.28 -0.74
CA LYS A 144 1.18 -13.35 -1.69
C LYS A 144 0.20 -14.31 -1.04
N VAL A 145 -1.04 -14.29 -1.49
CA VAL A 145 -2.06 -15.27 -1.11
C VAL A 145 -2.23 -16.33 -2.21
N SER A 146 -1.92 -15.97 -3.45
CA SER A 146 -1.89 -16.86 -4.62
C SER A 146 -0.75 -16.42 -5.53
N GLU A 147 -0.07 -17.35 -6.20
CA GLU A 147 1.12 -17.06 -7.02
C GLU A 147 0.87 -16.02 -8.12
N ASN A 148 -0.35 -15.99 -8.67
CA ASN A 148 -0.69 -15.14 -9.81
C ASN A 148 -1.60 -13.95 -9.45
N CYS A 149 -1.77 -13.67 -8.17
CA CYS A 149 -2.68 -12.63 -7.69
C CYS A 149 -1.99 -11.81 -6.59
N PRO A 150 -1.09 -10.90 -6.94
CA PRO A 150 -0.44 -10.00 -5.99
C PRO A 150 -1.43 -8.98 -5.42
N ALA A 151 -1.03 -8.35 -4.33
CA ALA A 151 -1.70 -7.14 -3.84
C ALA A 151 -1.37 -5.96 -4.76
N TYR A 152 -2.25 -4.96 -4.75
CA TYR A 152 -2.07 -3.69 -5.46
C TYR A 152 -2.76 -2.55 -4.71
N MET A 153 -2.45 -1.31 -5.08
CA MET A 153 -3.06 -0.13 -4.47
C MET A 153 -3.63 0.82 -5.52
N ILE A 154 -4.70 1.50 -5.15
CA ILE A 154 -5.28 2.58 -5.94
C ILE A 154 -5.42 3.86 -5.10
N ASN A 155 -5.44 5.01 -5.78
CA ASN A 155 -5.73 6.30 -5.19
C ASN A 155 -7.24 6.61 -5.22
N LYS A 156 -7.63 7.78 -4.70
CA LYS A 156 -9.02 8.27 -4.70
C LYS A 156 -9.64 8.44 -6.09
N SER A 157 -8.81 8.54 -7.13
CA SER A 157 -9.28 8.64 -8.54
C SER A 157 -9.43 7.28 -9.19
N GLY A 158 -9.00 6.19 -8.53
CA GLY A 158 -9.02 4.83 -9.04
C GLY A 158 -7.80 4.49 -9.91
N ASP A 159 -6.79 5.37 -9.94
CA ASP A 159 -5.54 5.09 -10.65
C ASP A 159 -4.66 4.16 -9.79
N THR A 160 -4.00 3.20 -10.43
CA THR A 160 -3.07 2.30 -9.75
C THR A 160 -1.83 3.06 -9.29
N ILE A 161 -1.48 2.97 -8.01
CA ILE A 161 -0.33 3.64 -7.39
C ILE A 161 0.76 2.70 -6.88
N ALA A 162 0.45 1.41 -6.73
CA ALA A 162 1.41 0.35 -6.47
C ALA A 162 0.91 -0.97 -7.06
N ASP A 163 1.79 -1.71 -7.69
CA ASP A 163 1.53 -3.01 -8.31
C ASP A 163 2.87 -3.73 -8.53
N THR A 164 2.85 -5.04 -8.66
CA THR A 164 4.02 -5.83 -9.12
C THR A 164 4.39 -5.55 -10.58
N SER A 165 3.40 -5.14 -11.40
CA SER A 165 3.62 -4.64 -12.75
C SER A 165 3.82 -3.12 -12.72
N LEU A 166 5.07 -2.67 -12.84
CA LEU A 166 5.40 -1.24 -12.78
C LEU A 166 4.72 -0.42 -13.90
N GLU A 167 4.40 -1.06 -15.03
CA GLU A 167 3.76 -0.41 -16.18
C GLU A 167 2.33 0.06 -15.90
N THR A 168 1.66 -0.54 -14.90
CA THR A 168 0.30 -0.18 -14.50
C THR A 168 0.25 1.06 -13.62
N ILE A 169 1.35 1.38 -12.94
CA ILE A 169 1.41 2.50 -12.00
C ILE A 169 1.21 3.81 -12.74
N THR A 170 0.27 4.63 -12.27
CA THR A 170 -0.19 5.91 -12.84
C THR A 170 -0.82 5.84 -14.23
N THR A 171 -0.83 4.69 -14.89
CA THR A 171 -1.37 4.51 -16.24
C THR A 171 -2.71 3.77 -16.25
N GLN A 172 -2.88 2.80 -15.35
CA GLN A 172 -4.07 1.96 -15.27
C GLN A 172 -5.16 2.58 -14.38
N ASN A 173 -6.39 2.56 -14.90
CA ASN A 173 -7.61 2.86 -14.16
C ASN A 173 -8.72 1.91 -14.61
N ILE A 174 -9.00 0.92 -13.78
CA ILE A 174 -9.94 -0.15 -14.12
C ILE A 174 -11.37 0.38 -14.34
N GLU A 175 -11.81 1.40 -13.61
CA GLU A 175 -13.14 1.99 -13.81
C GLU A 175 -13.26 2.67 -15.18
N ARG A 176 -12.20 3.32 -15.66
CA ARG A 176 -12.11 3.92 -17.00
C ARG A 176 -12.09 2.85 -18.09
N GLU A 177 -11.25 1.83 -17.92
CA GLU A 177 -11.12 0.73 -18.87
C GLU A 177 -12.40 -0.10 -19.01
N ALA A 178 -13.16 -0.27 -17.92
CA ALA A 178 -14.42 -0.99 -17.91
C ALA A 178 -15.51 -0.34 -18.76
N GLN A 179 -15.36 0.93 -19.15
CA GLN A 179 -16.29 1.60 -20.07
C GLN A 179 -16.26 0.98 -21.48
N SER A 180 -15.10 0.51 -21.90
CA SER A 180 -14.90 -0.15 -23.20
C SER A 180 -14.76 -1.68 -23.08
N ASN A 181 -14.34 -2.19 -21.91
CA ASN A 181 -14.13 -3.61 -21.64
C ASN A 181 -15.08 -4.12 -20.56
N THR A 182 -16.16 -4.77 -20.99
CA THR A 182 -17.21 -5.26 -20.08
C THR A 182 -16.75 -6.36 -19.13
N SER A 183 -15.63 -7.07 -19.43
CA SER A 183 -15.08 -8.09 -18.54
C SER A 183 -14.52 -7.51 -17.24
N LEU A 184 -14.16 -6.22 -17.24
CA LEU A 184 -13.63 -5.51 -16.08
C LEU A 184 -14.72 -4.95 -15.14
N LYS A 185 -16.01 -5.01 -15.52
CA LYS A 185 -17.09 -4.41 -14.71
C LYS A 185 -17.14 -4.91 -13.27
N GLY A 186 -16.85 -6.20 -13.05
CA GLY A 186 -16.83 -6.76 -11.70
C GLY A 186 -15.72 -6.15 -10.84
N LEU A 187 -14.52 -6.01 -11.40
CA LEU A 187 -13.40 -5.38 -10.71
C LEU A 187 -13.59 -3.88 -10.55
N ALA A 188 -14.16 -3.21 -11.56
CA ALA A 188 -14.48 -1.78 -11.50
C ALA A 188 -15.48 -1.46 -10.37
N ALA A 189 -16.46 -2.33 -10.11
CA ALA A 189 -17.37 -2.16 -8.99
C ALA A 189 -16.63 -2.24 -7.63
N ILE A 190 -15.64 -3.11 -7.51
CA ILE A 190 -14.77 -3.20 -6.33
C ILE A 190 -13.96 -1.92 -6.16
N HIS A 191 -13.32 -1.41 -7.24
CA HIS A 191 -12.57 -0.15 -7.20
C HIS A 191 -13.44 1.04 -6.79
N ALA A 192 -14.69 1.08 -7.24
CA ALA A 192 -15.64 2.13 -6.81
C ALA A 192 -15.91 2.09 -5.29
N GLU A 193 -15.94 0.93 -4.66
CA GLU A 193 -16.06 0.81 -3.21
C GLU A 193 -14.77 1.18 -2.49
N MET A 194 -13.61 0.77 -3.01
CA MET A 194 -12.29 1.14 -2.49
C MET A 194 -12.11 2.67 -2.45
N ARG A 195 -12.49 3.37 -3.53
CA ARG A 195 -12.45 4.84 -3.60
C ARG A 195 -13.37 5.55 -2.61
N GLN A 196 -14.40 4.86 -2.11
CA GLN A 196 -15.27 5.36 -1.05
C GLN A 196 -14.69 5.12 0.35
N GLY A 197 -13.45 4.62 0.46
CA GLY A 197 -12.81 4.31 1.73
C GLY A 197 -13.44 3.13 2.46
N LYS A 198 -14.10 2.23 1.74
CA LYS A 198 -14.71 1.04 2.32
C LYS A 198 -13.69 -0.09 2.43
N SER A 199 -13.85 -0.92 3.45
CA SER A 199 -13.29 -2.27 3.53
C SER A 199 -14.31 -3.27 3.03
N GLY A 200 -13.86 -4.33 2.35
CA GLY A 200 -14.78 -5.33 1.83
C GLY A 200 -14.09 -6.59 1.30
N PHE A 201 -14.95 -7.54 0.92
CA PHE A 201 -14.56 -8.80 0.29
C PHE A 201 -15.58 -9.13 -0.80
N ASN A 202 -15.13 -9.20 -2.04
CA ASN A 202 -16.00 -9.47 -3.18
C ASN A 202 -15.35 -10.45 -4.17
N GLY A 203 -16.20 -11.20 -4.87
CA GLY A 203 -15.77 -12.04 -5.98
C GLY A 203 -16.04 -11.38 -7.33
N TYR A 204 -15.17 -11.61 -8.30
CA TYR A 204 -15.38 -11.21 -9.68
C TYR A 204 -14.80 -12.25 -10.66
N ASN A 205 -15.21 -12.19 -11.91
CA ASN A 205 -14.68 -13.03 -12.97
C ASN A 205 -13.64 -12.25 -13.77
N ALA A 206 -12.40 -12.72 -13.74
CA ALA A 206 -11.33 -12.24 -14.60
C ALA A 206 -11.24 -13.13 -15.87
N SER A 207 -10.47 -12.69 -16.87
CA SER A 207 -10.30 -13.43 -18.13
C SER A 207 -9.70 -14.82 -17.96
N ASP A 208 -8.89 -15.02 -16.91
CA ASP A 208 -8.22 -16.26 -16.55
C ASP A 208 -8.92 -17.07 -15.44
N GLY A 209 -10.09 -16.62 -15.01
CA GLY A 209 -10.94 -17.33 -14.06
C GLY A 209 -11.49 -16.46 -12.93
N PRO A 210 -12.34 -17.06 -12.07
CA PRO A 210 -12.96 -16.38 -10.94
C PRO A 210 -11.92 -16.07 -9.86
N ARG A 211 -12.01 -14.86 -9.29
CA ARG A 211 -11.13 -14.34 -8.23
C ARG A 211 -11.94 -13.83 -7.04
N TYR A 212 -11.30 -13.82 -5.89
CA TYR A 212 -11.74 -13.11 -4.70
C TYR A 212 -10.78 -11.96 -4.43
N THR A 213 -11.31 -10.81 -4.04
CA THR A 213 -10.53 -9.64 -3.64
C THR A 213 -11.06 -9.12 -2.32
N ALA A 214 -10.16 -8.95 -1.35
CA ALA A 214 -10.39 -8.19 -0.15
C ALA A 214 -9.65 -6.86 -0.26
N TYR A 215 -10.20 -5.82 0.33
CA TYR A 215 -9.63 -4.47 0.25
C TYR A 215 -9.89 -3.69 1.54
N ALA A 216 -8.99 -2.75 1.82
CA ALA A 216 -9.07 -1.86 2.95
C ALA A 216 -8.51 -0.48 2.60
N PRO A 217 -9.05 0.61 3.18
CA PRO A 217 -8.46 1.94 3.05
C PRO A 217 -7.14 2.01 3.82
N VAL A 218 -6.24 2.88 3.36
CA VAL A 218 -4.99 3.21 4.05
C VAL A 218 -5.20 4.54 4.76
N ASP A 219 -5.36 4.51 6.06
CA ASP A 219 -5.61 5.69 6.86
C ASP A 219 -4.43 6.69 6.80
N GLY A 220 -4.74 7.97 7.01
CA GLY A 220 -3.73 9.02 6.95
C GLY A 220 -3.17 9.33 5.55
N THR A 221 -3.79 8.80 4.49
CA THR A 221 -3.51 9.12 3.07
C THR A 221 -4.67 9.89 2.43
N ASP A 222 -4.48 10.41 1.23
CA ASP A 222 -5.55 11.05 0.47
C ASP A 222 -6.38 9.99 -0.30
N GLY A 223 -7.08 9.14 0.47
CA GLY A 223 -8.01 8.15 -0.07
C GLY A 223 -7.37 6.98 -0.81
N TRP A 224 -6.18 6.54 -0.37
CA TRP A 224 -5.58 5.32 -0.89
C TRP A 224 -6.26 4.08 -0.34
N SER A 225 -6.28 3.03 -1.15
CA SER A 225 -6.78 1.71 -0.75
C SER A 225 -5.86 0.62 -1.27
N VAL A 226 -5.67 -0.42 -0.46
CA VAL A 226 -4.96 -1.64 -0.84
C VAL A 226 -5.96 -2.76 -1.10
N ALA A 227 -5.69 -3.56 -2.13
CA ALA A 227 -6.44 -4.76 -2.46
C ALA A 227 -5.52 -5.99 -2.47
N VAL A 228 -6.02 -7.08 -1.93
CA VAL A 228 -5.37 -8.39 -1.92
C VAL A 228 -6.27 -9.36 -2.67
N THR A 229 -5.75 -9.97 -3.72
CA THR A 229 -6.51 -10.83 -4.62
C THR A 229 -6.02 -12.28 -4.55
N ALA A 230 -6.92 -13.24 -4.72
CA ALA A 230 -6.59 -14.65 -4.86
C ALA A 230 -7.46 -15.30 -5.93
N MET A 231 -6.91 -16.25 -6.69
CA MET A 231 -7.71 -17.11 -7.54
C MET A 231 -8.63 -17.98 -6.67
N LYS A 232 -9.90 -18.06 -7.04
CA LYS A 232 -10.87 -18.86 -6.29
C LYS A 232 -10.44 -20.32 -6.11
N LYS A 233 -9.82 -20.91 -7.14
CA LYS A 233 -9.31 -22.29 -7.10
C LYS A 233 -8.20 -22.47 -6.05
N ASP A 234 -7.26 -21.52 -5.97
CA ASP A 234 -6.12 -21.59 -5.06
C ASP A 234 -6.58 -21.32 -3.62
N TYR A 235 -7.45 -20.33 -3.45
CA TYR A 235 -8.02 -19.96 -2.16
C TYR A 235 -8.83 -21.09 -1.52
N LEU A 236 -9.50 -21.93 -2.33
CA LEU A 236 -10.30 -23.04 -1.85
C LEU A 236 -9.56 -24.38 -1.83
N ALA A 237 -8.33 -24.47 -2.38
CA ALA A 237 -7.59 -25.72 -2.51
C ALA A 237 -7.41 -26.43 -1.17
N ASP A 238 -6.99 -25.71 -0.13
CA ASP A 238 -6.80 -26.27 1.21
C ASP A 238 -8.12 -26.74 1.84
N THR A 239 -9.21 -26.01 1.56
CA THR A 239 -10.56 -26.39 2.03
C THR A 239 -11.03 -27.69 1.38
N TYR A 240 -10.84 -27.85 0.08
CA TYR A 240 -11.18 -29.08 -0.63
C TYR A 240 -10.30 -30.25 -0.18
N PHE A 241 -9.02 -30.05 0.05
CA PHE A 241 -8.13 -31.09 0.57
C PHE A 241 -8.54 -31.52 1.97
N GLY A 242 -8.88 -30.60 2.86
CA GLY A 242 -9.39 -30.89 4.19
C GLY A 242 -10.73 -31.63 4.16
N MET A 243 -11.66 -31.25 3.27
CA MET A 243 -12.91 -31.99 3.06
C MET A 243 -12.66 -33.42 2.58
N LEU A 244 -11.79 -33.63 1.60
CA LEU A 244 -11.44 -34.94 1.08
C LEU A 244 -10.84 -35.83 2.17
N LEU A 245 -9.93 -35.29 2.98
CA LEU A 245 -9.35 -36.03 4.10
C LEU A 245 -10.42 -36.47 5.12
N ASN A 246 -11.33 -35.56 5.49
CA ASN A 246 -12.44 -35.88 6.39
C ASN A 246 -13.34 -36.99 5.82
N VAL A 247 -13.68 -36.93 4.54
CA VAL A 247 -14.48 -37.97 3.88
C VAL A 247 -13.75 -39.33 3.93
N LEU A 248 -12.45 -39.36 3.65
CA LEU A 248 -11.64 -40.57 3.73
C LEU A 248 -11.61 -41.17 5.15
N VAL A 249 -11.49 -40.33 6.18
CA VAL A 249 -11.51 -40.75 7.59
C VAL A 249 -12.86 -41.35 7.94
N VAL A 250 -13.98 -40.74 7.53
CA VAL A 250 -15.33 -41.28 7.76
C VAL A 250 -15.54 -42.62 7.07
N ILE A 251 -15.08 -42.76 5.83
CA ILE A 251 -15.16 -44.03 5.09
C ILE A 251 -14.34 -45.12 5.81
N ALA A 252 -13.11 -44.81 6.22
CA ALA A 252 -12.26 -45.77 6.93
C ALA A 252 -12.85 -46.19 8.27
N ALA A 253 -13.40 -45.28 9.05
CA ALA A 253 -14.08 -45.56 10.31
C ALA A 253 -15.34 -46.43 10.11
N SER A 254 -16.11 -46.15 9.06
CA SER A 254 -17.30 -46.93 8.71
C SER A 254 -16.92 -48.36 8.32
N LEU A 255 -15.89 -48.55 7.49
CA LEU A 255 -15.40 -49.88 7.11
C LEU A 255 -14.87 -50.65 8.33
N ALA A 256 -14.12 -50.02 9.21
CA ALA A 256 -13.64 -50.62 10.45
C ALA A 256 -14.81 -51.09 11.34
N SER A 257 -15.84 -50.25 11.48
CA SER A 257 -17.06 -50.58 12.24
C SER A 257 -17.80 -51.77 11.67
N ILE A 258 -17.92 -51.87 10.34
CA ILE A 258 -18.53 -53.01 9.65
C ILE A 258 -17.73 -54.30 9.90
N VAL A 259 -16.39 -54.22 9.79
CA VAL A 259 -15.53 -55.40 10.07
C VAL A 259 -15.68 -55.89 11.52
N VAL A 260 -15.71 -54.96 12.47
CA VAL A 260 -15.93 -55.31 13.89
C VAL A 260 -17.32 -55.95 14.09
N ALA A 261 -18.35 -55.37 13.49
CA ALA A 261 -19.71 -55.93 13.59
C ALA A 261 -19.82 -57.34 13.00
N LEU A 262 -19.19 -57.55 11.83
CA LEU A 262 -19.16 -58.90 11.20
C LEU A 262 -18.40 -59.91 12.04
N LYS A 263 -17.26 -59.56 12.63
CA LYS A 263 -16.50 -60.41 13.55
C LYS A 263 -17.30 -60.77 14.81
N LEU A 264 -17.96 -59.78 15.40
CA LEU A 264 -18.80 -60.00 16.57
C LEU A 264 -20.02 -60.98 16.24
N SER A 265 -20.67 -60.74 15.11
CA SER A 265 -21.76 -61.53 14.62
C SER A 265 -21.33 -62.99 14.36
N SER A 266 -20.14 -63.19 13.74
CA SER A 266 -19.63 -64.55 13.49
C SER A 266 -19.27 -65.33 14.77
N ASN A 267 -18.77 -64.59 15.80
CA ASN A 267 -18.47 -65.26 17.10
C ASN A 267 -19.68 -65.58 17.94
N ILE A 268 -20.82 -64.96 17.71
CA ILE A 268 -22.08 -65.20 18.42
C ILE A 268 -22.89 -66.30 17.71
N SER A 269 -22.68 -66.52 16.41
CA SER A 269 -23.44 -67.46 15.59
C SER A 269 -22.87 -68.90 15.53
N VAL A 270 -21.80 -69.19 16.29
CA VAL A 270 -21.26 -70.59 16.40
C VAL A 270 -21.78 -71.20 17.72
N PRO A 271 -22.70 -72.14 17.68
CA PRO A 271 -23.16 -72.87 18.86
C PRO A 271 -22.06 -73.78 19.40
#